data_9adf9f27e4ae0b9f587a5486fe957985
#
_entry.id   9adf9f27e4ae0b9f587a5486fe957985
#
_cell.length_a   1.000
_cell.length_b   1.000
_cell.length_c   1.000
_cell.angle_alpha   90.00
_cell.angle_beta   90.00
_cell.angle_gamma   90.00
#
_symmetry.space_group_name_H-M   'P 1'
#
loop_
_entity.id
_entity.type
_entity.pdbx_description
1 polymer ?
#
loop_
_entity_poly.entity_id
_entity_poly.type
_entity_poly.pdbx_seq_one_letter_code
_entity_poly.pdbx_strand_id
1 'polypeptide(L)'
;MGTHVVSIDSAAAHVTGGTYAWERKLVIQFTPEEMPAIVATLMGITPSARFTNHGADKSKFIEVRRQEGGLVIVTGDKAASYSVPVPTRTAYYVLDLFCRAMAMSQNGPGRSASDILALVRVVHGF
;
A
#
# COMPACT_ATOMS: atom_id res chain seq x y z
N MET A 1 15.83 9.35 14.75
CA MET A 1 15.43 9.32 13.34
C MET A 1 14.02 8.81 13.21
N GLY A 2 13.20 9.51 12.48
CA GLY A 2 11.83 9.06 12.25
C GLY A 2 11.76 7.97 11.20
N THR A 3 10.75 7.14 11.32
CA THR A 3 10.43 6.14 10.31
C THR A 3 9.27 6.68 9.49
N HIS A 4 9.41 6.63 8.18
CA HIS A 4 8.37 7.06 7.24
C HIS A 4 7.68 5.84 6.67
N VAL A 5 6.38 5.79 6.82
CA VAL A 5 5.57 4.70 6.28
C VAL A 5 4.41 5.28 5.50
N VAL A 6 3.77 4.44 4.71
CA VAL A 6 2.58 4.81 3.95
C VAL A 6 1.36 4.36 4.73
N SER A 7 0.30 5.16 4.71
CA SER A 7 -0.99 4.71 5.21
C SER A 7 -2.02 4.83 4.09
N ILE A 8 -3.07 4.01 4.19
CA ILE A 8 -4.17 4.03 3.25
C ILE A 8 -5.45 4.31 4.02
N ASP A 9 -6.16 5.33 3.59
CA ASP A 9 -7.45 5.70 4.15
C ASP A 9 -8.54 5.31 3.15
N SER A 10 -9.51 4.57 3.62
CA SER A 10 -10.64 4.11 2.79
C SER A 10 -11.94 4.60 3.39
N ALA A 11 -12.88 5.00 2.53
CA ALA A 11 -14.18 5.48 2.96
C ALA A 11 -15.26 4.95 2.03
N ALA A 12 -16.41 4.61 2.62
CA ALA A 12 -17.57 4.19 1.83
C ALA A 12 -18.14 5.37 1.06
N ALA A 13 -18.64 5.09 -0.15
CA ALA A 13 -19.36 6.09 -0.91
C ALA A 13 -20.74 6.31 -0.28
N HIS A 14 -21.21 7.55 -0.27
CA HIS A 14 -22.58 7.85 0.13
C HIS A 14 -23.53 7.37 -0.98
N VAL A 15 -24.72 6.93 -0.57
CA VAL A 15 -25.70 6.40 -1.50
C VAL A 15 -26.14 7.45 -2.53
N THR A 16 -26.15 8.72 -2.13
CA THR A 16 -26.50 9.81 -3.03
C THR A 16 -25.33 10.76 -3.20
N GLY A 17 -24.99 11.03 -4.46
CA GLY A 17 -24.21 12.19 -4.86
C GLY A 17 -22.73 12.24 -4.54
N GLY A 18 -21.89 11.49 -5.14
CA GLY A 18 -20.47 11.82 -5.35
C GLY A 18 -19.59 12.15 -4.14
N THR A 19 -20.04 11.91 -2.92
CA THR A 19 -19.25 12.16 -1.71
C THR A 19 -19.00 10.86 -0.96
N TYR A 20 -18.08 10.91 0.02
CA TYR A 20 -17.64 9.73 0.75
C TYR A 20 -17.67 10.00 2.25
N ALA A 21 -17.88 8.94 3.02
CA ALA A 21 -18.02 9.00 4.48
C ALA A 21 -16.65 9.08 5.16
N TRP A 22 -15.87 10.15 4.87
CA TRP A 22 -14.52 10.31 5.43
C TRP A 22 -14.52 10.42 6.95
N GLU A 23 -15.61 10.80 7.56
CA GLU A 23 -15.73 10.85 9.02
C GLU A 23 -15.70 9.46 9.65
N ARG A 24 -15.91 8.42 8.85
CA ARG A 24 -15.87 7.03 9.31
C ARG A 24 -14.85 6.22 8.50
N LYS A 25 -13.76 6.85 8.13
CA LYS A 25 -12.74 6.21 7.29
C LYS A 25 -12.06 5.06 8.01
N LEU A 26 -11.65 4.09 7.23
CA LEU A 26 -10.80 2.98 7.68
C LEU A 26 -9.36 3.35 7.37
N VAL A 27 -8.50 3.38 8.38
CA VAL A 27 -7.09 3.74 8.21
C VAL A 27 -6.23 2.51 8.45
N ILE A 28 -5.35 2.20 7.51
CA ILE A 28 -4.37 1.13 7.66
C ILE A 28 -3.00 1.73 7.41
N GLN A 29 -2.13 1.64 8.39
CA GLN A 29 -0.76 2.09 8.28
C GLN A 29 0.14 0.89 8.10
N PHE A 30 0.95 0.89 7.03
CA PHE A 30 1.89 -0.20 6.82
C PHE A 30 3.04 -0.12 7.82
N THR A 31 3.55 -1.28 8.22
CA THR A 31 4.80 -1.33 8.96
C THR A 31 5.96 -1.24 7.97
N PRO A 32 7.17 -0.83 8.45
CA PRO A 32 8.34 -0.81 7.56
C PRO A 32 8.62 -2.15 6.91
N GLU A 33 8.37 -3.25 7.63
CA GLU A 33 8.64 -4.60 7.13
C GLU A 33 7.69 -5.01 6.01
N GLU A 34 6.49 -4.44 5.98
CA GLU A 34 5.49 -4.77 4.97
C GLU A 34 5.73 -4.04 3.64
N MET A 35 6.36 -2.89 3.69
CA MET A 35 6.45 -2.01 2.52
C MET A 35 7.21 -2.63 1.35
N PRO A 36 8.34 -3.35 1.56
CA PRO A 36 9.02 -3.98 0.43
C PRO A 36 8.16 -5.00 -0.34
N ALA A 37 7.30 -5.74 0.36
CA ALA A 37 6.42 -6.70 -0.30
C ALA A 37 5.38 -6.01 -1.17
N ILE A 38 4.87 -4.86 -0.72
CA ILE A 38 3.94 -4.07 -1.53
C ILE A 38 4.66 -3.55 -2.79
N VAL A 39 5.90 -3.05 -2.63
CA VAL A 39 6.69 -2.57 -3.76
C VAL A 39 6.91 -3.70 -4.77
N ALA A 40 7.20 -4.91 -4.30
CA ALA A 40 7.37 -6.06 -5.19
C ALA A 40 6.13 -6.31 -6.03
N THR A 41 4.94 -6.21 -5.42
CA THR A 41 3.68 -6.36 -6.16
C THR A 41 3.49 -5.21 -7.16
N LEU A 42 3.79 -3.98 -6.73
CA LEU A 42 3.67 -2.82 -7.61
C LEU A 42 4.61 -2.91 -8.81
N MET A 43 5.79 -3.52 -8.63
CA MET A 43 6.75 -3.74 -9.71
C MET A 43 6.38 -4.91 -10.63
N GLY A 44 5.37 -5.69 -10.27
CA GLY A 44 4.98 -6.86 -11.04
C GLY A 44 5.80 -8.10 -10.76
N ILE A 45 6.60 -8.09 -9.69
CA ILE A 45 7.43 -9.24 -9.35
C ILE A 45 6.60 -10.32 -8.67
N THR A 46 5.68 -9.92 -7.77
CA THR A 46 4.76 -10.84 -7.12
C THR A 46 3.33 -10.51 -7.54
N PRO A 47 2.42 -11.52 -7.57
CA PRO A 47 1.05 -11.27 -8.01
C PRO A 47 0.22 -10.51 -6.98
N SER A 48 0.54 -10.63 -5.70
CA SER A 48 -0.20 -9.95 -4.64
C SER A 48 0.62 -9.89 -3.37
N ALA A 49 0.18 -9.02 -2.46
CA ALA A 49 0.68 -8.95 -1.10
C ALA A 49 -0.50 -8.70 -0.19
N ARG A 50 -0.57 -9.44 0.92
CA ARG A 50 -1.69 -9.33 1.86
C ARG A 50 -1.16 -9.30 3.29
N PHE A 51 -1.68 -8.38 4.08
CA PHE A 51 -1.32 -8.25 5.48
C PHE A 51 -2.58 -8.16 6.33
N THR A 52 -2.57 -8.85 7.46
CA THR A 52 -3.70 -8.96 8.37
C THR A 52 -3.30 -8.47 9.75
N ASN A 53 -4.25 -8.51 10.67
CA ASN A 53 -4.00 -8.20 12.09
C ASN A 53 -3.59 -6.76 12.34
N HIS A 54 -4.02 -5.85 11.50
CA HIS A 54 -3.82 -4.42 11.71
C HIS A 54 -4.92 -3.86 12.61
N GLY A 55 -4.63 -2.71 13.22
CA GLY A 55 -5.57 -2.01 14.09
C GLY A 55 -5.55 -2.52 15.51
N ALA A 56 -6.22 -1.80 16.38
CA ALA A 56 -6.21 -2.07 17.82
C ALA A 56 -6.81 -3.44 18.15
N ASP A 57 -7.87 -3.84 17.44
CA ASP A 57 -8.52 -5.12 17.64
C ASP A 57 -8.01 -6.20 16.70
N LYS A 58 -7.00 -5.88 15.88
CA LYS A 58 -6.36 -6.81 14.94
C LYS A 58 -7.31 -7.36 13.87
N SER A 59 -8.36 -6.63 13.55
CA SER A 59 -9.34 -7.05 12.55
C SER A 59 -9.07 -6.48 11.16
N LYS A 60 -8.23 -5.45 11.05
CA LYS A 60 -8.00 -4.79 9.77
C LYS A 60 -7.05 -5.58 8.90
N PHE A 61 -7.31 -5.53 7.59
CA PHE A 61 -6.45 -6.19 6.60
C PHE A 61 -6.34 -5.33 5.36
N ILE A 62 -5.30 -5.59 4.60
CA ILE A 62 -5.09 -4.97 3.29
C ILE A 62 -4.50 -5.99 2.35
N GLU A 63 -4.94 -5.95 1.11
CA GLU A 63 -4.39 -6.74 0.02
C GLU A 63 -4.19 -5.85 -1.19
N VAL A 64 -3.03 -5.96 -1.81
CA VAL A 64 -2.75 -5.33 -3.09
C VAL A 64 -2.54 -6.47 -4.08
N ARG A 65 -3.31 -6.49 -5.14
CA ARG A 65 -3.28 -7.59 -6.12
C ARG A 65 -3.21 -7.00 -7.51
N ARG A 66 -2.35 -7.58 -8.33
CA ARG A 66 -2.28 -7.19 -9.73
C ARG A 66 -3.47 -7.74 -10.49
N GLN A 67 -3.95 -6.96 -11.44
CA GLN A 67 -5.00 -7.39 -12.35
C GLN A 67 -4.79 -6.71 -13.69
N GLU A 68 -5.53 -7.14 -14.69
CA GLU A 68 -5.45 -6.53 -16.01
C GLU A 68 -5.78 -5.05 -15.92
N GLY A 69 -4.89 -4.22 -16.49
CA GLY A 69 -5.09 -2.78 -16.50
C GLY A 69 -4.63 -2.06 -15.25
N GLY A 70 -4.06 -2.76 -14.28
CA GLY A 70 -3.55 -2.10 -13.08
C GLY A 70 -3.51 -3.00 -11.85
N LEU A 71 -4.07 -2.50 -10.78
CA LEU A 71 -4.11 -3.17 -9.49
C LEU A 71 -5.53 -3.10 -8.94
N VAL A 72 -5.80 -3.93 -7.94
CA VAL A 72 -6.91 -3.71 -7.04
C VAL A 72 -6.37 -3.66 -5.62
N ILE A 73 -6.84 -2.69 -4.85
CA ILE A 73 -6.49 -2.56 -3.44
C ILE A 73 -7.74 -2.86 -2.63
N VAL A 74 -7.64 -3.85 -1.75
CA VAL A 74 -8.75 -4.26 -0.89
C VAL A 74 -8.35 -3.98 0.53
N THR A 75 -9.19 -3.23 1.24
CA THR A 75 -9.00 -2.96 2.67
C THR A 75 -10.27 -3.33 3.41
N GLY A 76 -10.13 -3.68 4.67
CA GLY A 76 -11.32 -4.02 5.43
C GLY A 76 -11.04 -4.27 6.89
N ASP A 77 -12.13 -4.46 7.62
CA ASP A 77 -12.10 -4.87 9.01
C ASP A 77 -13.27 -5.85 9.23
N LYS A 78 -13.62 -6.10 10.49
CA LYS A 78 -14.70 -7.04 10.79
C LYS A 78 -16.07 -6.55 10.34
N ALA A 79 -16.22 -5.25 10.06
CA ALA A 79 -17.53 -4.67 9.75
C ALA A 79 -17.72 -4.43 8.26
N ALA A 80 -16.65 -4.13 7.52
CA ALA A 80 -16.79 -3.73 6.13
C ALA A 80 -15.50 -3.98 5.36
N SER A 81 -15.60 -4.08 4.05
CA SER A 81 -14.43 -4.12 3.18
C SER A 81 -14.68 -3.23 1.96
N TYR A 82 -13.57 -2.74 1.41
CA TYR A 82 -13.58 -1.85 0.26
C TYR A 82 -12.62 -2.38 -0.78
N SER A 83 -13.03 -2.35 -2.04
CA SER A 83 -12.22 -2.82 -3.15
C SER A 83 -12.14 -1.70 -4.18
N VAL A 84 -10.94 -1.23 -4.46
CA VAL A 84 -10.73 -0.08 -5.34
C VAL A 84 -9.80 -0.48 -6.46
N PRO A 85 -10.24 -0.42 -7.71
CA PRO A 85 -9.35 -0.62 -8.84
C PRO A 85 -8.44 0.59 -9.01
N VAL A 86 -7.17 0.33 -9.30
CA VAL A 86 -6.17 1.38 -9.48
C VAL A 86 -5.56 1.17 -10.86
N PRO A 87 -5.82 2.08 -11.82
CA PRO A 87 -5.26 1.93 -13.16
C PRO A 87 -3.75 2.09 -13.15
N THR A 88 -3.10 1.53 -14.17
CA THR A 88 -1.64 1.50 -14.26
C THR A 88 -1.02 2.89 -14.07
N ARG A 89 -1.58 3.92 -14.68
CA ARG A 89 -1.00 5.26 -14.57
C ARG A 89 -1.04 5.79 -13.15
N THR A 90 -2.06 5.41 -12.37
CA THR A 90 -2.17 5.81 -10.97
C THR A 90 -1.24 4.96 -10.11
N ALA A 91 -1.09 3.69 -10.46
CA ALA A 91 -0.17 2.79 -9.75
C ALA A 91 1.27 3.31 -9.77
N TYR A 92 1.67 4.02 -10.82
CA TYR A 92 2.98 4.65 -10.88
C TYR A 92 3.20 5.58 -9.67
N TYR A 93 2.20 6.41 -9.37
CA TYR A 93 2.33 7.37 -8.26
C TYR A 93 2.29 6.67 -6.91
N VAL A 94 1.57 5.56 -6.81
CA VAL A 94 1.56 4.75 -5.58
C VAL A 94 2.95 4.17 -5.34
N LEU A 95 3.56 3.62 -6.39
CA LEU A 95 4.92 3.08 -6.30
C LEU A 95 5.91 4.19 -5.90
N ASP A 96 5.80 5.36 -6.52
CA ASP A 96 6.66 6.49 -6.21
C ASP A 96 6.55 6.89 -4.73
N LEU A 97 5.32 6.92 -4.21
CA LEU A 97 5.08 7.25 -2.80
C LEU A 97 5.77 6.26 -1.86
N PHE A 98 5.64 4.97 -2.14
CA PHE A 98 6.28 3.94 -1.32
C PHE A 98 7.80 4.07 -1.35
N CYS A 99 8.37 4.29 -2.54
CA CYS A 99 9.82 4.45 -2.67
C CYS A 99 10.32 5.66 -1.91
N ARG A 100 9.59 6.78 -1.96
CA ARG A 100 9.97 7.99 -1.21
C ARG A 100 9.97 7.74 0.29
N ALA A 101 8.92 7.11 0.81
CA ALA A 101 8.82 6.83 2.23
C ALA A 101 9.95 5.92 2.68
N MET A 102 10.24 4.89 1.90
CA MET A 102 11.31 3.94 2.23
C MET A 102 12.68 4.61 2.18
N ALA A 103 12.92 5.47 1.19
CA ALA A 103 14.18 6.18 1.08
C ALA A 103 14.40 7.13 2.26
N MET A 104 13.34 7.82 2.69
CA MET A 104 13.41 8.76 3.80
C MET A 104 13.61 8.09 5.15
N SER A 105 13.28 6.80 5.26
CA SER A 105 13.37 6.06 6.52
C SER A 105 14.76 5.47 6.76
N GLN A 106 15.68 5.57 5.80
CA GLN A 106 16.99 4.96 5.94
C GLN A 106 17.88 5.79 6.83
N ASN A 107 18.69 5.13 7.65
CA ASN A 107 19.75 5.76 8.42
C ASN A 107 21.03 5.82 7.57
N GLY A 108 21.85 6.84 7.80
CA GLY A 108 23.10 7.02 7.05
C GLY A 108 22.84 7.70 5.71
N PRO A 109 23.69 7.49 4.71
CA PRO A 109 23.49 8.10 3.40
C PRO A 109 22.15 7.70 2.84
N GLY A 110 21.40 8.66 2.32
CA GLY A 110 20.09 8.43 1.78
C GLY A 110 20.12 7.43 0.62
N ARG A 111 19.02 6.71 0.46
CA ARG A 111 18.84 5.81 -0.67
C ARG A 111 17.94 6.48 -1.71
N SER A 112 18.24 6.23 -2.96
CA SER A 112 17.38 6.67 -4.06
C SER A 112 16.28 5.65 -4.30
N ALA A 113 15.28 6.04 -5.09
CA ALA A 113 14.25 5.11 -5.53
C ALA A 113 14.88 3.92 -6.26
N SER A 114 15.91 4.17 -7.09
CA SER A 114 16.64 3.09 -7.78
C SER A 114 17.22 2.09 -6.81
N ASP A 115 17.82 2.56 -5.73
CA ASP A 115 18.38 1.68 -4.71
C ASP A 115 17.30 0.82 -4.07
N ILE A 116 16.16 1.41 -3.73
CA ILE A 116 15.03 0.68 -3.14
C ILE A 116 14.54 -0.40 -4.11
N LEU A 117 14.33 -0.04 -5.36
CA LEU A 117 13.83 -0.98 -6.36
C LEU A 117 14.81 -2.12 -6.59
N ALA A 118 16.11 -1.83 -6.60
CA ALA A 118 17.14 -2.86 -6.76
C ALA A 118 17.12 -3.84 -5.58
N LEU A 119 17.00 -3.34 -4.36
CA LEU A 119 16.95 -4.19 -3.18
C LEU A 119 15.72 -5.08 -3.15
N VAL A 120 14.58 -4.53 -3.51
CA VAL A 120 13.32 -5.29 -3.57
C VAL A 120 13.45 -6.41 -4.61
N ARG A 121 14.04 -6.11 -5.76
CA ARG A 121 14.23 -7.11 -6.80
C ARG A 121 15.11 -8.26 -6.34
N VAL A 122 16.20 -7.94 -5.63
CA VAL A 122 17.11 -8.98 -5.12
C VAL A 122 16.40 -9.90 -4.13
N VAL A 123 15.56 -9.33 -3.26
CA VAL A 123 14.91 -10.11 -2.19
C VAL A 123 13.71 -10.89 -2.71
N HIS A 124 12.95 -10.34 -3.64
CA HIS A 124 11.68 -10.95 -4.07
C HIS A 124 11.70 -11.44 -5.50
N GLY A 125 12.66 -11.06 -6.26
CA GLY A 125 12.51 -11.01 -7.69
C GLY A 125 13.28 -11.94 -8.46
N PHE A 126 13.83 -12.83 -8.14
CA PHE A 126 14.51 -13.56 -9.11
C PHE A 126 14.34 -14.95 -9.06
#